data_e1c2f709936190d0cb7ba0edce70a92e
#
_entry.id   e1c2f709936190d0cb7ba0edce70a92e
#
_cell.length_a   1.000
_cell.length_b   1.000
_cell.length_c   1.000
_cell.angle_alpha   90.00
_cell.angle_beta   90.00
_cell.angle_gamma   90.00
#
_symmetry.space_group_name_H-M   'P 1'
#
loop_
_entity.id
_entity.type
_entity.pdbx_description
1 polymer ?
#
loop_
_entity_poly.entity_id
_entity_poly.type
_entity_poly.pdbx_seq_one_letter_code
_entity_poly.pdbx_strand_id
1 'polypeptide(L)'
;MFVTIAIPVYNGESYLRDAIQSVVNQTFQDWELYLVNDGSTDGSLAIMQEYALRDIRIKVIDDGQNKGLVTRLNQSIEIAVGKYYARMDADDIMYITRIEEQVKFLESH
;
A
#
# COMPACT_ATOMS: atom_id res chain seq x y z
N MET A 1 13.11 2.66 6.45
CA MET A 1 12.28 2.61 5.23
C MET A 1 12.32 3.97 4.55
N PHE A 2 12.65 3.98 3.27
CA PHE A 2 12.80 5.24 2.54
C PHE A 2 11.48 5.77 1.97
N VAL A 3 10.61 4.86 1.54
CA VAL A 3 9.31 5.20 0.98
C VAL A 3 8.21 4.48 1.75
N THR A 4 7.18 5.21 2.13
CA THR A 4 5.94 4.63 2.64
C THR A 4 4.93 4.58 1.51
N ILE A 5 4.43 3.40 1.20
CA ILE A 5 3.40 3.19 0.19
C ILE A 5 2.11 2.81 0.91
N ALA A 6 0.99 3.38 0.50
CA ALA A 6 -0.31 3.06 1.08
C ALA A 6 -1.31 2.68 -0.01
N ILE A 7 -2.04 1.59 0.23
CA ILE A 7 -3.13 1.12 -0.61
C ILE A 7 -4.39 1.05 0.25
N PRO A 8 -5.29 2.04 0.16
CA PRO A 8 -6.60 1.93 0.80
C PRO A 8 -7.47 0.96 0.01
N VAL A 9 -8.19 0.08 0.70
CA VAL A 9 -8.94 -1.00 0.08
C VAL A 9 -10.35 -1.05 0.63
N TYR A 10 -11.33 -1.07 -0.28
CA TYR A 10 -12.70 -1.41 0.03
C TYR A 10 -13.21 -2.39 -1.02
N ASN A 11 -13.44 -3.64 -0.62
CA ASN A 11 -13.94 -4.71 -1.50
C ASN A 11 -13.13 -4.85 -2.80
N GLY A 12 -11.83 -5.06 -2.66
CA GLY A 12 -10.90 -5.18 -3.79
C GLY A 12 -10.42 -6.60 -4.09
N GLU A 13 -11.13 -7.62 -3.61
CA GLU A 13 -10.70 -9.03 -3.70
C GLU A 13 -10.27 -9.45 -5.12
N SER A 14 -10.98 -8.98 -6.15
CA SER A 14 -10.74 -9.41 -7.53
C SER A 14 -9.40 -8.94 -8.11
N TYR A 15 -8.82 -7.86 -7.59
CA TYR A 15 -7.62 -7.24 -8.18
C TYR A 15 -6.52 -6.91 -7.16
N LEU A 16 -6.80 -7.10 -5.89
CA LEU A 16 -5.86 -6.70 -4.83
C LEU A 16 -4.54 -7.46 -4.89
N ARG A 17 -4.55 -8.75 -5.21
CA ARG A 17 -3.32 -9.55 -5.30
C ARG A 17 -2.35 -8.97 -6.32
N ASP A 18 -2.85 -8.60 -7.49
CA ASP A 18 -2.01 -8.03 -8.55
C ASP A 18 -1.45 -6.67 -8.15
N ALA A 19 -2.27 -5.86 -7.47
CA ALA A 19 -1.84 -4.56 -6.97
C ALA A 19 -0.68 -4.70 -5.96
N ILE A 20 -0.84 -5.57 -4.96
CA ILE A 20 0.20 -5.81 -3.95
C ILE A 20 1.45 -6.39 -4.60
N GLN A 21 1.31 -7.36 -5.49
CA GLN A 21 2.44 -7.99 -6.17
C GLN A 21 3.23 -6.97 -6.98
N SER A 22 2.57 -5.99 -7.59
CA SER A 22 3.25 -4.94 -8.34
C SER A 22 4.14 -4.05 -7.46
N VAL A 23 3.79 -3.89 -6.19
CA VAL A 23 4.64 -3.20 -5.21
C VAL A 23 5.82 -4.09 -4.81
N VAL A 24 5.58 -5.35 -4.53
CA VAL A 24 6.63 -6.32 -4.16
C VAL A 24 7.68 -6.43 -5.26
N ASN A 25 7.27 -6.35 -6.52
CA ASN A 25 8.14 -6.49 -7.69
C ASN A 25 8.89 -5.21 -8.07
N GLN A 26 8.73 -4.11 -7.36
CA GLN A 26 9.40 -2.86 -7.68
C GLN A 26 10.94 -3.00 -7.68
N THR A 27 11.61 -2.32 -8.59
CA THR A 27 13.08 -2.30 -8.63
C THR A 27 13.67 -1.62 -7.41
N PHE A 28 12.99 -0.61 -6.86
CA PHE A 28 13.38 0.00 -5.59
C PHE A 28 12.74 -0.78 -4.44
N GLN A 29 13.56 -1.28 -3.51
CA GLN A 29 13.12 -2.23 -2.48
C GLN A 29 13.06 -1.66 -1.06
N ASP A 30 13.54 -0.45 -0.82
CA ASP A 30 13.53 0.15 0.52
C ASP A 30 12.22 0.89 0.79
N TRP A 31 11.14 0.13 0.86
CA TRP A 31 9.79 0.63 1.12
C TRP A 31 9.11 -0.13 2.25
N GLU A 32 8.09 0.51 2.83
CA GLU A 32 7.08 -0.15 3.64
C GLU A 32 5.72 0.03 2.97
N LEU A 33 4.85 -0.95 3.11
CA LEU A 33 3.51 -0.93 2.50
C LEU A 33 2.45 -1.07 3.58
N TYR A 34 1.54 -0.10 3.64
CA TYR A 34 0.34 -0.19 4.46
C TYR A 34 -0.85 -0.56 3.59
N LEU A 35 -1.46 -1.70 3.90
CA LEU A 35 -2.73 -2.12 3.31
C LEU A 35 -3.82 -1.69 4.28
N VAL A 36 -4.60 -0.70 3.90
CA VAL A 36 -5.57 -0.05 4.79
C VAL A 36 -6.96 -0.52 4.45
N ASN A 37 -7.50 -1.44 5.25
CA ASN A 37 -8.82 -2.00 5.02
C ASN A 37 -9.91 -1.03 5.48
N ASP A 38 -10.77 -0.62 4.56
CA ASP A 38 -11.88 0.30 4.84
C ASP A 38 -13.19 -0.46 5.03
N GLY A 39 -13.19 -1.46 5.91
CA GLY A 39 -14.39 -2.21 6.24
C GLY A 39 -14.86 -3.16 5.13
N SER A 40 -13.94 -3.76 4.39
CA SER A 40 -14.29 -4.72 3.33
C SER A 40 -15.11 -5.88 3.87
N THR A 41 -16.09 -6.32 3.08
CA THR A 41 -16.98 -7.44 3.41
C THR A 41 -16.67 -8.68 2.57
N ASP A 42 -15.72 -8.59 1.65
CA ASP A 42 -15.26 -9.70 0.80
C ASP A 42 -13.96 -10.30 1.36
N GLY A 43 -13.20 -11.03 0.53
CA GLY A 43 -11.93 -11.66 0.91
C GLY A 43 -10.72 -10.74 0.96
N SER A 44 -10.89 -9.42 0.84
CA SER A 44 -9.77 -8.46 0.81
C SER A 44 -8.89 -8.54 2.05
N LEU A 45 -9.49 -8.59 3.25
CA LEU A 45 -8.71 -8.65 4.49
C LEU A 45 -7.85 -9.91 4.57
N ALA A 46 -8.39 -11.06 4.16
CA ALA A 46 -7.64 -12.31 4.15
C ALA A 46 -6.43 -12.23 3.21
N ILE A 47 -6.59 -11.60 2.05
CA ILE A 47 -5.48 -11.37 1.11
C ILE A 47 -4.41 -10.48 1.72
N MET A 48 -4.80 -9.39 2.37
CA MET A 48 -3.86 -8.49 3.04
C MET A 48 -3.05 -9.21 4.11
N GLN A 49 -3.72 -10.00 4.94
CA GLN A 49 -3.09 -10.75 6.02
C GLN A 49 -2.12 -11.80 5.48
N GLU A 50 -2.46 -12.46 4.38
CA GLU A 50 -1.59 -13.42 3.72
C GLU A 50 -0.27 -12.78 3.29
N TYR A 51 -0.32 -11.61 2.65
CA TYR A 51 0.88 -10.90 2.22
C TYR A 51 1.69 -10.36 3.40
N ALA A 52 1.03 -9.86 4.43
CA ALA A 52 1.71 -9.37 5.64
C ALA A 52 2.49 -10.48 6.36
N LEU A 53 2.02 -11.71 6.31
CA LEU A 53 2.74 -12.87 6.86
C LEU A 53 3.99 -13.24 6.05
N ARG A 54 4.00 -12.94 4.76
CA ARG A 54 5.11 -13.29 3.87
C ARG A 54 6.22 -12.23 3.85
N ASP A 55 5.89 -10.97 4.12
CA ASP A 55 6.83 -9.86 3.98
C ASP A 55 6.66 -8.89 5.15
N ILE A 56 7.71 -8.75 5.95
CA ILE A 56 7.69 -7.90 7.15
C ILE A 56 7.48 -6.41 6.81
N ARG A 57 7.74 -6.00 5.58
CA ARG A 57 7.53 -4.62 5.13
C ARG A 57 6.06 -4.31 4.88
N ILE A 58 5.20 -5.34 4.81
CA ILE A 58 3.76 -5.19 4.55
C ILE A 58 3.02 -5.25 5.87
N LYS A 59 2.22 -4.22 6.13
CA LYS A 59 1.45 -4.07 7.37
C LYS A 59 -0.01 -3.83 7.02
N VAL A 60 -0.92 -4.37 7.84
CA VAL A 60 -2.36 -4.23 7.66
C VAL A 60 -2.91 -3.30 8.73
N ILE A 61 -3.74 -2.34 8.29
CA ILE A 61 -4.54 -1.50 9.18
C ILE A 61 -6.00 -1.90 8.99
N ASP A 62 -6.62 -2.36 10.06
CA ASP A 62 -8.01 -2.83 10.03
C ASP A 62 -8.70 -2.55 11.38
N ASP A 63 -9.81 -1.81 11.33
CA ASP A 63 -10.65 -1.59 12.51
C ASP A 63 -12.08 -2.11 12.31
N GLY A 64 -12.34 -2.79 11.19
CA GLY A 64 -13.63 -3.36 10.87
C GLY A 64 -14.71 -2.34 10.46
N GLN A 65 -14.34 -1.08 10.25
CA GLN A 65 -15.27 -0.01 9.94
C GLN A 65 -15.03 0.59 8.56
N ASN A 66 -16.10 1.06 7.92
CA ASN A 66 -16.01 1.83 6.68
C ASN A 66 -16.00 3.32 7.04
N LYS A 67 -14.85 3.97 6.90
CA LYS A 67 -14.65 5.37 7.26
C LYS A 67 -14.44 6.27 6.05
N GLY A 68 -14.28 5.69 4.87
CA GLY A 68 -14.08 6.40 3.62
C GLY A 68 -12.60 6.67 3.28
N LEU A 69 -12.36 6.92 2.00
CA LEU A 69 -11.03 7.04 1.42
C LEU A 69 -10.18 8.14 2.10
N VAL A 70 -10.76 9.32 2.30
CA VAL A 70 -10.02 10.47 2.87
C VAL A 70 -9.52 10.15 4.28
N THR A 71 -10.37 9.58 5.12
CA THR A 71 -10.00 9.18 6.48
C THR A 71 -8.85 8.16 6.45
N ARG A 72 -8.93 7.15 5.55
CA ARG A 72 -7.91 6.12 5.45
C ARG A 72 -6.57 6.65 4.96
N LEU A 73 -6.60 7.57 3.99
CA LEU A 73 -5.38 8.22 3.52
C LEU A 73 -4.72 9.04 4.64
N ASN A 74 -5.52 9.81 5.39
CA ASN A 74 -4.99 10.59 6.52
C ASN A 74 -4.36 9.68 7.58
N GLN A 75 -4.97 8.55 7.90
CA GLN A 75 -4.39 7.57 8.84
C GLN A 75 -3.04 7.08 8.35
N SER A 76 -2.93 6.72 7.06
CA SER A 76 -1.68 6.20 6.52
C SER A 76 -0.58 7.25 6.50
N ILE A 77 -0.90 8.51 6.26
CA ILE A 77 0.07 9.61 6.32
C ILE A 77 0.58 9.81 7.75
N GLU A 78 -0.29 9.76 8.75
CA GLU A 78 0.08 9.94 10.16
C GLU A 78 1.07 8.89 10.66
N ILE A 79 0.95 7.64 10.18
CA ILE A 79 1.82 6.54 10.62
C ILE A 79 3.01 6.32 9.69
N ALA A 80 3.09 7.04 8.57
CA ALA A 80 4.18 6.91 7.62
C ALA A 80 5.52 7.30 8.24
N VAL A 81 6.52 6.41 8.11
CA VAL A 81 7.88 6.66 8.62
C VAL A 81 8.89 6.86 7.50
N GLY A 82 8.51 6.63 6.26
CA GLY A 82 9.35 6.87 5.10
C GLY A 82 9.62 8.34 4.86
N LYS A 83 10.74 8.66 4.24
CA LYS A 83 11.06 10.02 3.81
C LYS A 83 10.06 10.53 2.78
N TYR A 84 9.57 9.64 1.91
CA TYR A 84 8.58 9.93 0.90
C TYR A 84 7.35 9.07 1.09
N TYR A 85 6.22 9.57 0.62
CA TYR A 85 4.93 8.88 0.70
C TYR A 85 4.36 8.72 -0.70
N ALA A 86 3.90 7.50 -1.03
CA ALA A 86 3.24 7.19 -2.28
C ALA A 86 1.91 6.51 -2.01
N ARG A 87 0.89 6.91 -2.73
CA ARG A 87 -0.43 6.28 -2.68
C ARG A 87 -0.68 5.50 -3.96
N MET A 88 -1.36 4.35 -3.84
CA MET A 88 -1.84 3.58 -4.98
C MET A 88 -3.25 3.08 -4.70
N ASP A 89 -4.13 3.12 -5.70
CA ASP A 89 -5.46 2.55 -5.58
C ASP A 89 -5.40 1.02 -5.70
N ALA A 90 -6.34 0.31 -5.06
CA ALA A 90 -6.32 -1.15 -4.96
C ALA A 90 -6.54 -1.86 -6.31
N ASP A 91 -7.07 -1.17 -7.29
CA ASP A 91 -7.30 -1.69 -8.66
C ASP A 91 -6.19 -1.28 -9.64
N ASP A 92 -5.16 -0.59 -9.18
CA ASP A 92 -4.02 -0.19 -10.00
C ASP A 92 -2.92 -1.24 -9.96
N ILE A 93 -2.08 -1.21 -11.00
CA ILE A 93 -0.85 -1.98 -11.07
C ILE A 93 0.30 -1.01 -11.25
N MET A 94 1.25 -1.07 -10.32
CA MET A 94 2.41 -0.19 -10.34
C MET A 94 3.43 -0.71 -11.36
N TYR A 95 3.82 0.11 -12.36
CA TYR A 95 4.86 -0.33 -13.28
C TYR A 95 6.20 -0.48 -12.53
N ILE A 96 7.03 -1.39 -13.01
CA ILE A 96 8.13 -1.98 -12.23
C ILE A 96 9.17 -0.96 -11.72
N THR A 97 9.36 0.15 -12.41
CA THR A 97 10.36 1.19 -12.05
C THR A 97 9.74 2.44 -11.43
N ARG A 98 8.43 2.44 -11.14
CA ARG A 98 7.74 3.66 -10.68
C ARG A 98 8.38 4.28 -9.46
N ILE A 99 8.62 3.50 -8.42
CA ILE A 99 9.15 4.02 -7.15
C ILE A 99 10.60 4.47 -7.34
N GLU A 100 11.41 3.70 -8.06
CA GLU A 100 12.79 4.09 -8.37
C GLU A 100 12.84 5.44 -9.09
N GLU A 101 12.00 5.64 -10.09
CA GLU A 101 11.95 6.89 -10.86
C GLU A 101 11.49 8.07 -9.99
N GLN A 102 10.46 7.86 -9.16
CA GLN A 102 9.97 8.90 -8.26
C GLN A 102 11.02 9.29 -7.22
N VAL A 103 11.72 8.33 -6.64
CA VAL A 103 12.80 8.58 -5.67
C VAL A 103 13.93 9.37 -6.33
N LYS A 104 14.37 8.97 -7.52
CA LYS A 104 15.41 9.70 -8.26
C LYS A 104 15.01 11.14 -8.52
N PHE A 105 13.78 11.36 -8.96
CA PHE A 105 13.26 12.71 -9.23
C PHE A 105 13.27 13.56 -7.95
N LEU A 106 12.72 13.04 -6.86
CA LEU A 106 12.60 13.77 -5.59
C LEU A 106 13.96 14.06 -4.95
N GLU A 107 14.92 13.14 -5.07
CA GLU A 107 16.26 13.34 -4.50
C GLU A 107 17.11 14.31 -5.33
N SER A 108 16.78 14.54 -6.60
CA SER A 108 17.50 15.46 -7.47
C SER A 108 16.91 16.87 -7.47
N HIS A 109 15.79 17.10 -6.85
CA HIS A 109 15.07 18.35 -6.77
C HIS A 109 14.80 18.73 -5.32
#